data_861665fb642fd1aaccb0aaac3641a78a
#
_entry.id   861665fb642fd1aaccb0aaac3641a78a
#
_cell.length_a   1.000
_cell.length_b   1.000
_cell.length_c   1.000
_cell.angle_alpha   90.00
_cell.angle_beta   90.00
_cell.angle_gamma   90.00
#
_symmetry.space_group_name_H-M   'P 1'
#
loop_
_entity.id
_entity.type
_entity.pdbx_description
1 polymer ?
#
loop_
_entity_poly.entity_id
_entity_poly.type
_entity_poly.pdbx_seq_one_letter_code
_entity_poly.pdbx_strand_id
1 'polypeptide(L)'
;MPWAHHQLERDQHLPCDWPHNEGMNASRFKTTQAVEYGLHTPQIDQITPLLGGISPVTFMRRYWQKKPLLIRQAMPGVQPPIERSKLFALAESDEVESRLIVQSSGLAEGVKTKGGKAKSKVAEPGWRLSHGPLNRRSLPALSQPGWTLLVQGLDLHVPAAYEMLKQFRFVPDARLDDLMISYATDGGGVGPHYDSYDVFLLQVHGRRRWRIGPLNDASLQPDVPLKILSNFEPEQEWVLEPGDMLYLPPKWAHDGIAQGECMTCSIGFRVPEETELAREVLVRLVEALEPTGQPQLYKDPGQPATATPGLVPEALQDFAAKAVFKALKDPAALRSALGEVLTEPKPRVWFQAGEPLPPGVGARLDPRTRMVYDDKRVFANGESWLTGGKDARQLRLLADQRRLPVEELAKASPALRDLLEQWAEDGWLHPDS
;
A
#
# COMPACT_ATOMS: atom_id res chain seq x y z
N MET A 1 -5.35 12.02 -20.46
CA MET A 1 -6.82 12.13 -20.55
C MET A 1 -7.41 11.60 -19.29
N PRO A 2 -8.42 12.25 -18.67
CA PRO A 2 -8.18 13.07 -17.47
C PRO A 2 -8.81 12.42 -16.22
N TRP A 3 -8.16 12.57 -15.11
CA TRP A 3 -8.82 12.48 -13.81
C TRP A 3 -9.20 13.92 -13.43
N ALA A 4 -10.46 14.24 -13.61
CA ALA A 4 -11.02 15.54 -13.28
C ALA A 4 -12.04 15.38 -12.14
N HIS A 5 -11.81 16.17 -11.09
CA HIS A 5 -12.76 16.83 -10.22
C HIS A 5 -13.76 16.00 -9.39
N HIS A 6 -13.49 15.90 -8.10
CA HIS A 6 -14.49 16.28 -7.10
C HIS A 6 -13.81 17.10 -6.02
N GLN A 7 -13.98 18.40 -6.15
CA GLN A 7 -13.72 19.39 -5.13
C GLN A 7 -15.07 19.96 -4.70
N LEU A 8 -15.16 20.19 -3.37
CA LEU A 8 -16.13 21.04 -2.68
C LEU A 8 -17.49 20.44 -2.34
N GLU A 9 -17.62 20.10 -1.06
CA GLU A 9 -18.60 20.79 -0.19
C GLU A 9 -18.35 20.34 1.25
N ARG A 10 -17.62 21.14 2.00
CA ARG A 10 -17.73 21.18 3.46
C ARG A 10 -18.68 22.32 3.76
N ASP A 11 -19.84 21.98 4.26
CA ASP A 11 -20.64 22.67 5.26
C ASP A 11 -22.05 22.09 5.24
N GLN A 12 -22.42 21.37 6.28
CA GLN A 12 -23.63 21.58 7.08
C GLN A 12 -23.88 20.36 7.97
N HIS A 13 -23.75 20.59 9.25
CA HIS A 13 -24.25 19.71 10.31
C HIS A 13 -25.75 19.46 10.15
N LEU A 14 -26.13 18.21 9.95
CA LEU A 14 -27.46 17.71 10.28
C LEU A 14 -27.35 16.38 11.02
N PRO A 15 -28.04 16.18 12.11
CA PRO A 15 -28.03 14.94 12.89
C PRO A 15 -28.81 13.86 12.14
N CYS A 16 -28.18 12.75 11.84
CA CYS A 16 -28.87 11.54 11.38
C CYS A 16 -29.06 10.60 12.56
N ASP A 17 -30.30 10.56 13.06
CA ASP A 17 -30.80 9.48 13.91
C ASP A 17 -30.84 8.17 13.10
N TRP A 18 -30.10 7.17 13.53
CA TRP A 18 -30.25 5.79 13.10
C TRP A 18 -30.68 4.93 14.29
N PRO A 19 -31.67 4.04 14.12
CA PRO A 19 -32.21 3.25 15.21
C PRO A 19 -31.23 2.17 15.67
N HIS A 20 -31.04 2.07 16.98
CA HIS A 20 -30.37 0.98 17.66
C HIS A 20 -31.00 -0.36 17.28
N ASN A 21 -30.20 -1.25 16.73
CA ASN A 21 -30.57 -2.65 16.61
C ASN A 21 -29.78 -3.45 17.65
N GLU A 22 -30.49 -3.81 18.72
CA GLU A 22 -29.97 -4.66 19.77
C GLU A 22 -29.81 -6.09 19.25
N GLY A 23 -28.72 -6.72 19.60
CA GLY A 23 -28.62 -8.16 19.76
C GLY A 23 -27.82 -8.91 18.70
N MET A 24 -26.48 -8.95 18.84
CA MET A 24 -25.73 -10.15 18.48
C MET A 24 -24.68 -10.48 19.55
N ASN A 25 -24.84 -11.67 20.07
CA ASN A 25 -24.14 -12.31 21.15
C ASN A 25 -22.60 -12.33 20.94
N ALA A 26 -21.89 -11.63 21.81
CA ALA A 26 -20.45 -11.80 22.00
C ALA A 26 -20.19 -13.04 22.85
N SER A 27 -20.08 -14.21 22.26
CA SER A 27 -19.47 -15.35 22.95
C SER A 27 -19.03 -16.41 21.92
N ARG A 28 -17.74 -16.54 21.74
CA ARG A 28 -16.90 -17.68 21.36
C ARG A 28 -15.79 -17.30 20.38
N PHE A 29 -14.81 -16.55 20.86
CA PHE A 29 -13.46 -16.72 20.33
C PHE A 29 -12.59 -17.30 21.44
N LYS A 30 -12.29 -18.60 21.30
CA LYS A 30 -11.32 -19.28 22.15
C LYS A 30 -9.95 -18.67 21.90
N THR A 31 -9.32 -18.26 22.98
CA THR A 31 -7.93 -17.87 23.16
C THR A 31 -7.01 -18.73 22.30
N THR A 32 -6.47 -18.15 21.22
CA THR A 32 -5.33 -18.70 20.50
C THR A 32 -4.08 -18.23 21.23
N GLN A 33 -3.15 -19.14 21.47
CA GLN A 33 -1.90 -18.92 22.20
C GLN A 33 -1.23 -17.59 21.87
N ALA A 34 -0.90 -16.83 22.92
CA ALA A 34 -0.07 -15.64 22.85
C ALA A 34 1.30 -16.06 22.30
N VAL A 35 1.62 -15.62 21.10
CA VAL A 35 2.95 -15.67 20.57
C VAL A 35 3.71 -14.53 21.24
N GLU A 36 4.74 -14.85 22.02
CA GLU A 36 5.66 -13.86 22.60
C GLU A 36 6.35 -13.09 21.47
N TYR A 37 5.94 -11.86 21.25
CA TYR A 37 6.59 -10.95 20.29
C TYR A 37 7.72 -10.21 20.99
N GLY A 38 8.94 -10.72 20.87
CA GLY A 38 10.14 -9.98 21.27
C GLY A 38 10.33 -8.68 20.47
N LEU A 39 11.02 -7.71 21.07
CA LEU A 39 11.44 -6.47 20.40
C LEU A 39 12.37 -6.82 19.23
N HIS A 40 11.91 -6.72 18.00
CA HIS A 40 12.68 -7.03 16.80
C HIS A 40 13.27 -5.77 16.17
N THR A 41 14.48 -5.42 16.54
CA THR A 41 15.31 -4.57 15.67
C THR A 41 15.74 -5.40 14.46
N PRO A 42 15.52 -4.95 13.22
CA PRO A 42 15.97 -5.68 12.04
C PRO A 42 17.48 -5.95 12.12
N GLN A 43 17.88 -7.22 12.07
CA GLN A 43 19.30 -7.60 12.10
C GLN A 43 19.86 -7.56 10.68
N ILE A 44 20.16 -6.36 10.21
CA ILE A 44 20.47 -6.09 8.79
C ILE A 44 21.78 -6.70 8.31
N ASP A 45 22.72 -7.02 9.24
CA ASP A 45 24.01 -7.62 8.91
C ASP A 45 24.01 -9.15 8.97
N GLN A 46 22.99 -9.75 9.58
CA GLN A 46 22.90 -11.20 9.70
C GLN A 46 22.32 -11.84 8.45
N ILE A 47 22.86 -12.99 8.09
CA ILE A 47 22.33 -13.82 7.00
C ILE A 47 20.94 -14.36 7.38
N THR A 48 20.03 -14.39 6.42
CA THR A 48 18.66 -14.87 6.65
C THR A 48 18.20 -15.79 5.52
N PRO A 49 17.46 -16.87 5.84
CA PRO A 49 16.79 -17.69 4.83
C PRO A 49 15.87 -16.87 3.93
N LEU A 50 15.19 -15.84 4.49
CA LEU A 50 14.31 -14.94 3.75
C LEU A 50 14.97 -14.36 2.48
N LEU A 51 16.28 -14.13 2.51
CA LEU A 51 17.06 -13.58 1.41
C LEU A 51 18.04 -14.59 0.79
N GLY A 52 17.77 -15.90 0.94
CA GLY A 52 18.59 -16.97 0.35
C GLY A 52 19.97 -17.11 1.00
N GLY A 53 20.07 -16.89 2.30
CA GLY A 53 21.33 -17.03 3.03
C GLY A 53 22.29 -15.86 2.88
N ILE A 54 21.80 -14.71 2.42
CA ILE A 54 22.55 -13.43 2.46
C ILE A 54 21.92 -12.47 3.45
N SER A 55 22.71 -11.48 3.89
CA SER A 55 22.19 -10.42 4.79
C SER A 55 21.39 -9.38 4.01
N PRO A 56 20.45 -8.67 4.68
CA PRO A 56 19.77 -7.50 4.12
C PRO A 56 20.73 -6.49 3.50
N VAL A 57 21.83 -6.14 4.16
CA VAL A 57 22.86 -5.23 3.61
C VAL A 57 23.42 -5.78 2.29
N THR A 58 23.69 -7.08 2.20
CA THR A 58 24.20 -7.69 0.96
C THR A 58 23.13 -7.70 -0.13
N PHE A 59 21.88 -7.98 0.21
CA PHE A 59 20.75 -7.92 -0.70
C PHE A 59 20.59 -6.51 -1.30
N MET A 60 20.48 -5.46 -0.47
CA MET A 60 20.36 -4.07 -0.91
C MET A 60 21.50 -3.67 -1.84
N ARG A 61 22.71 -4.08 -1.55
CA ARG A 61 23.88 -3.77 -2.37
C ARG A 61 23.90 -4.50 -3.71
N ARG A 62 23.46 -5.77 -3.79
CA ARG A 62 23.66 -6.62 -4.97
C ARG A 62 22.43 -6.80 -5.85
N TYR A 63 21.22 -6.73 -5.27
CA TYR A 63 19.99 -7.10 -5.95
C TYR A 63 18.98 -5.96 -6.03
N TRP A 64 18.81 -5.20 -4.94
CA TRP A 64 17.81 -4.14 -4.86
C TRP A 64 17.93 -3.17 -6.03
N GLN A 65 16.84 -3.03 -6.82
CA GLN A 65 16.74 -2.21 -8.04
C GLN A 65 17.79 -2.52 -9.12
N LYS A 66 18.33 -3.75 -9.14
CA LYS A 66 19.40 -4.13 -10.05
C LYS A 66 19.11 -5.39 -10.84
N LYS A 67 18.72 -6.47 -10.19
CA LYS A 67 18.49 -7.77 -10.83
C LYS A 67 17.60 -8.69 -9.99
N PRO A 68 16.89 -9.64 -10.63
CA PRO A 68 16.08 -10.63 -9.95
C PRO A 68 16.88 -11.54 -9.01
N LEU A 69 16.16 -12.11 -8.05
CA LEU A 69 16.69 -13.15 -7.17
C LEU A 69 15.62 -14.22 -6.91
N LEU A 70 15.90 -15.45 -7.34
CA LEU A 70 15.13 -16.61 -6.92
C LEU A 70 15.65 -17.10 -5.57
N ILE A 71 14.75 -17.31 -4.62
CA ILE A 71 15.06 -17.77 -3.27
C ILE A 71 14.23 -19.04 -3.01
N ARG A 72 14.91 -20.17 -2.93
CA ARG A 72 14.26 -21.41 -2.55
C ARG A 72 14.11 -21.46 -1.04
N GLN A 73 12.92 -21.85 -0.58
CA GLN A 73 12.59 -21.97 0.83
C GLN A 73 12.97 -20.72 1.66
N ALA A 74 12.60 -19.54 1.14
CA ALA A 74 12.74 -18.27 1.85
C ALA A 74 11.97 -18.29 3.20
N MET A 75 10.80 -18.96 3.21
CA MET A 75 9.98 -19.18 4.40
C MET A 75 9.55 -20.65 4.47
N PRO A 76 10.41 -21.55 4.98
CA PRO A 76 10.07 -22.98 5.08
C PRO A 76 8.81 -23.22 5.91
N GLY A 77 7.89 -24.03 5.41
CA GLY A 77 6.66 -24.36 6.13
C GLY A 77 5.63 -23.24 6.21
N VAL A 78 5.78 -22.16 5.43
CA VAL A 78 4.83 -21.07 5.37
C VAL A 78 3.43 -21.58 5.08
N GLN A 79 2.44 -21.01 5.79
CA GLN A 79 1.03 -21.23 5.53
C GLN A 79 0.42 -19.98 4.90
N PRO A 80 -0.63 -20.09 4.09
CA PRO A 80 -1.37 -18.92 3.63
C PRO A 80 -1.82 -18.07 4.82
N PRO A 81 -1.64 -16.74 4.80
CA PRO A 81 -2.03 -15.88 5.90
C PRO A 81 -3.55 -15.81 6.09
N ILE A 82 -4.30 -16.28 5.10
CA ILE A 82 -5.76 -16.33 5.09
C ILE A 82 -6.25 -17.58 4.37
N GLU A 83 -7.30 -18.20 4.88
CA GLU A 83 -7.99 -19.30 4.21
C GLU A 83 -8.77 -18.78 2.99
N ARG A 84 -8.88 -19.61 1.93
CA ARG A 84 -9.60 -19.26 0.69
C ARG A 84 -11.03 -18.75 0.95
N SER A 85 -11.78 -19.40 1.82
CA SER A 85 -13.16 -19.00 2.15
C SER A 85 -13.23 -17.59 2.75
N LYS A 86 -12.31 -17.26 3.64
CA LYS A 86 -12.18 -15.95 4.27
C LYS A 86 -11.68 -14.89 3.29
N LEU A 87 -10.76 -15.27 2.37
CA LEU A 87 -10.30 -14.38 1.31
C LEU A 87 -11.45 -13.97 0.39
N PHE A 88 -12.32 -14.91 0.03
CA PHE A 88 -13.49 -14.61 -0.80
C PHE A 88 -14.50 -13.72 -0.06
N ALA A 89 -14.73 -13.97 1.23
CA ALA A 89 -15.56 -13.10 2.05
C ALA A 89 -14.96 -11.69 2.21
N LEU A 90 -13.64 -11.58 2.33
CA LEU A 90 -12.96 -10.28 2.41
C LEU A 90 -13.13 -9.47 1.11
N ALA A 91 -13.13 -10.13 -0.06
CA ALA A 91 -13.34 -9.48 -1.35
C ALA A 91 -14.78 -8.93 -1.55
N GLU A 92 -15.73 -9.30 -0.67
CA GLU A 92 -17.10 -8.74 -0.67
C GLU A 92 -17.21 -7.38 0.04
N SER A 93 -16.17 -6.99 0.81
CA SER A 93 -16.14 -5.70 1.52
C SER A 93 -15.82 -4.55 0.56
N ASP A 94 -16.50 -3.43 0.74
CA ASP A 94 -16.24 -2.16 0.03
C ASP A 94 -14.99 -1.44 0.57
N GLU A 95 -14.54 -1.77 1.77
CA GLU A 95 -13.29 -1.29 2.36
C GLU A 95 -12.06 -1.95 1.74
N VAL A 96 -12.25 -3.06 1.00
CA VAL A 96 -11.16 -3.88 0.46
C VAL A 96 -11.04 -3.72 -1.05
N GLU A 97 -9.87 -3.32 -1.51
CA GLU A 97 -9.61 -3.28 -2.93
C GLU A 97 -9.39 -4.69 -3.47
N SER A 98 -10.28 -5.15 -4.34
CA SER A 98 -10.18 -6.46 -4.98
C SER A 98 -10.41 -6.38 -6.48
N ARG A 99 -9.80 -7.31 -7.22
CA ARG A 99 -9.92 -7.42 -8.68
C ARG A 99 -10.05 -8.87 -9.07
N LEU A 100 -11.01 -9.16 -9.96
CA LEU A 100 -11.18 -10.46 -10.58
C LEU A 100 -10.74 -10.40 -12.03
N ILE A 101 -9.81 -11.27 -12.40
CA ILE A 101 -9.32 -11.42 -13.77
C ILE A 101 -9.72 -12.79 -14.27
N VAL A 102 -10.35 -12.85 -15.43
CA VAL A 102 -10.74 -14.10 -16.08
C VAL A 102 -10.18 -14.11 -17.49
N GLN A 103 -9.37 -15.12 -17.78
CA GLN A 103 -8.86 -15.40 -19.11
C GLN A 103 -9.75 -16.41 -19.81
N SER A 104 -10.37 -16.03 -20.93
CA SER A 104 -11.13 -16.96 -21.77
C SER A 104 -10.20 -17.57 -22.80
N SER A 105 -10.12 -18.90 -22.79
CA SER A 105 -9.27 -19.69 -23.71
C SER A 105 -9.84 -19.87 -25.11
N GLY A 106 -10.87 -19.13 -25.49
CA GLY A 106 -11.52 -19.26 -26.80
C GLY A 106 -12.26 -20.59 -27.03
N LEU A 107 -12.40 -21.43 -26.01
CA LEU A 107 -13.20 -22.65 -26.09
C LEU A 107 -14.69 -22.29 -26.03
N ALA A 108 -15.44 -22.77 -27.00
CA ALA A 108 -16.86 -22.53 -27.11
C ALA A 108 -17.63 -23.01 -25.87
N GLU A 109 -18.21 -22.11 -25.10
CA GLU A 109 -19.27 -22.48 -24.15
C GLU A 109 -20.47 -22.99 -24.96
N GLY A 110 -20.69 -24.28 -24.88
CA GLY A 110 -21.85 -24.93 -25.46
C GLY A 110 -23.12 -24.50 -24.73
N VAL A 111 -23.74 -23.42 -25.16
CA VAL A 111 -25.12 -23.06 -24.74
C VAL A 111 -26.05 -24.13 -25.29
N LYS A 112 -26.50 -25.06 -24.45
CA LYS A 112 -27.60 -25.98 -24.78
C LYS A 112 -28.90 -25.17 -24.88
N THR A 113 -29.26 -24.75 -26.09
CA THR A 113 -30.60 -24.26 -26.36
C THR A 113 -31.52 -25.46 -26.68
N LYS A 114 -32.62 -25.59 -25.93
CA LYS A 114 -33.68 -26.53 -26.28
C LYS A 114 -34.18 -26.18 -27.69
N GLY A 115 -33.89 -27.05 -28.68
CA GLY A 115 -34.59 -27.07 -29.95
C GLY A 115 -34.06 -26.18 -31.11
N GLY A 116 -32.77 -25.87 -31.19
CA GLY A 116 -32.22 -25.15 -32.35
C GLY A 116 -30.77 -25.56 -32.63
N LYS A 117 -30.35 -25.54 -33.91
CA LYS A 117 -28.97 -25.78 -34.32
C LYS A 117 -28.02 -24.87 -33.52
N ALA A 118 -27.19 -25.44 -32.69
CA ALA A 118 -26.16 -24.73 -31.90
C ALA A 118 -25.25 -23.98 -32.88
N LYS A 119 -25.35 -22.66 -32.95
CA LYS A 119 -24.29 -21.81 -33.49
C LYS A 119 -23.24 -21.70 -32.35
N SER A 120 -22.18 -22.50 -32.42
CA SER A 120 -21.04 -22.31 -31.59
C SER A 120 -20.40 -20.96 -31.96
N LYS A 121 -20.69 -19.89 -31.23
CA LYS A 121 -19.82 -18.72 -31.23
C LYS A 121 -18.56 -19.17 -30.50
N VAL A 122 -17.49 -19.40 -31.24
CA VAL A 122 -16.15 -19.48 -30.67
C VAL A 122 -15.92 -18.12 -29.99
N ALA A 123 -15.93 -18.09 -28.68
CA ALA A 123 -15.55 -16.88 -27.96
C ALA A 123 -14.09 -16.61 -28.29
N GLU A 124 -13.77 -15.42 -28.78
CA GLU A 124 -12.39 -15.06 -29.01
C GLU A 124 -11.62 -15.12 -27.67
N PRO A 125 -10.33 -15.55 -27.68
CA PRO A 125 -9.49 -15.47 -26.50
C PRO A 125 -9.50 -14.03 -25.98
N GLY A 126 -9.83 -13.84 -24.71
CA GLY A 126 -10.00 -12.50 -24.19
C GLY A 126 -9.75 -12.43 -22.69
N TRP A 127 -9.54 -11.23 -22.21
CA TRP A 127 -9.39 -10.90 -20.81
C TRP A 127 -10.60 -10.14 -20.32
N ARG A 128 -11.08 -10.49 -19.14
CA ARG A 128 -12.11 -9.75 -18.42
C ARG A 128 -11.58 -9.34 -17.06
N LEU A 129 -11.71 -8.05 -16.75
CA LEU A 129 -11.38 -7.45 -15.47
C LEU A 129 -12.66 -6.97 -14.78
N SER A 130 -12.82 -7.30 -13.51
CA SER A 130 -13.89 -6.78 -12.66
C SER A 130 -13.30 -6.27 -11.36
N HIS A 131 -13.79 -5.14 -10.88
CA HIS A 131 -13.36 -4.53 -9.62
C HIS A 131 -14.33 -4.86 -8.49
N GLY A 132 -13.83 -4.92 -7.25
CA GLY A 132 -14.63 -5.11 -6.06
C GLY A 132 -15.57 -3.94 -5.74
N PRO A 133 -16.50 -4.19 -4.82
CA PRO A 133 -16.70 -5.42 -4.03
C PRO A 133 -17.21 -6.60 -4.87
N LEU A 134 -16.69 -7.80 -4.61
CA LEU A 134 -16.95 -9.01 -5.38
C LEU A 134 -17.66 -10.06 -4.52
N ASN A 135 -18.97 -10.17 -4.63
CA ASN A 135 -19.71 -11.20 -3.92
C ASN A 135 -19.42 -12.61 -4.46
N ARG A 136 -19.73 -13.65 -3.67
CA ARG A 136 -19.45 -15.04 -4.04
C ARG A 136 -20.04 -15.46 -5.38
N ARG A 137 -21.16 -14.87 -5.80
CA ARG A 137 -21.82 -15.18 -7.08
C ARG A 137 -21.11 -14.55 -8.27
N SER A 138 -20.34 -13.50 -8.04
CA SER A 138 -19.52 -12.85 -9.07
C SER A 138 -18.25 -13.65 -9.38
N LEU A 139 -17.80 -14.52 -8.46
CA LEU A 139 -16.62 -15.35 -8.66
C LEU A 139 -16.99 -16.60 -9.49
N PRO A 140 -16.15 -16.98 -10.48
CA PRO A 140 -16.37 -18.20 -11.24
C PRO A 140 -16.33 -19.46 -10.34
N ALA A 141 -16.79 -20.59 -10.88
CA ALA A 141 -16.67 -21.88 -10.19
C ALA A 141 -15.18 -22.23 -9.99
N LEU A 142 -14.86 -22.90 -8.88
CA LEU A 142 -13.48 -23.34 -8.60
C LEU A 142 -12.96 -24.34 -9.64
N SER A 143 -13.85 -25.07 -10.28
CA SER A 143 -13.53 -26.00 -11.39
C SER A 143 -13.27 -25.30 -12.72
N GLN A 144 -13.62 -24.02 -12.83
CA GLN A 144 -13.33 -23.24 -14.04
C GLN A 144 -11.86 -22.82 -14.01
N PRO A 145 -11.05 -23.17 -15.02
CA PRO A 145 -9.67 -22.71 -15.10
C PRO A 145 -9.58 -21.25 -15.57
N GLY A 146 -8.38 -20.66 -15.43
CA GLY A 146 -8.03 -19.39 -16.05
C GLY A 146 -8.56 -18.15 -15.34
N TRP A 147 -8.84 -18.19 -14.03
CA TRP A 147 -9.20 -16.97 -13.30
C TRP A 147 -8.34 -16.72 -12.06
N THR A 148 -8.22 -15.47 -11.72
CA THR A 148 -7.42 -14.99 -10.59
C THR A 148 -8.19 -13.91 -9.84
N LEU A 149 -8.27 -14.04 -8.52
CA LEU A 149 -8.72 -13.00 -7.60
C LEU A 149 -7.50 -12.36 -6.95
N LEU A 150 -7.40 -11.05 -7.02
CA LEU A 150 -6.39 -10.23 -6.35
C LEU A 150 -7.06 -9.48 -5.20
N VAL A 151 -6.46 -9.49 -4.02
CA VAL A 151 -6.88 -8.70 -2.85
C VAL A 151 -5.69 -7.88 -2.39
N GLN A 152 -5.80 -6.55 -2.51
CA GLN A 152 -4.78 -5.57 -2.18
C GLN A 152 -4.81 -5.25 -0.69
N GLY A 153 -3.67 -4.87 -0.10
CA GLY A 153 -3.62 -4.41 1.29
C GLY A 153 -4.07 -5.44 2.32
N LEU A 154 -3.79 -6.73 2.09
CA LEU A 154 -4.21 -7.79 2.99
C LEU A 154 -3.66 -7.61 4.42
N ASP A 155 -2.49 -7.00 4.55
CA ASP A 155 -1.85 -6.65 5.82
C ASP A 155 -2.67 -5.69 6.68
N LEU A 156 -3.55 -4.90 6.08
CA LEU A 156 -4.44 -3.97 6.78
C LEU A 156 -5.62 -4.68 7.44
N HIS A 157 -5.95 -5.91 7.01
CA HIS A 157 -7.15 -6.64 7.39
C HIS A 157 -6.85 -7.98 8.09
N VAL A 158 -5.64 -8.53 7.91
CA VAL A 158 -5.27 -9.86 8.37
C VAL A 158 -3.97 -9.82 9.17
N PRO A 159 -4.01 -10.05 10.49
CA PRO A 159 -2.83 -9.97 11.35
C PRO A 159 -1.66 -10.84 10.87
N ALA A 160 -1.91 -12.05 10.37
CA ALA A 160 -0.86 -12.93 9.86
C ALA A 160 -0.17 -12.35 8.59
N ALA A 161 -0.90 -11.63 7.75
CA ALA A 161 -0.33 -10.94 6.59
C ALA A 161 0.52 -9.73 7.03
N TYR A 162 0.08 -9.00 8.04
CA TYR A 162 0.86 -7.92 8.64
C TYR A 162 2.18 -8.42 9.24
N GLU A 163 2.16 -9.53 9.99
CA GLU A 163 3.38 -10.15 10.53
C GLU A 163 4.33 -10.64 9.43
N MET A 164 3.79 -11.09 8.30
CA MET A 164 4.60 -11.46 7.13
C MET A 164 5.24 -10.22 6.49
N LEU A 165 4.49 -9.14 6.31
CA LEU A 165 4.98 -7.87 5.76
C LEU A 165 6.10 -7.27 6.61
N LYS A 166 6.01 -7.35 7.93
CA LYS A 166 7.02 -6.83 8.87
C LYS A 166 8.43 -7.41 8.66
N GLN A 167 8.55 -8.62 8.12
CA GLN A 167 9.85 -9.24 7.84
C GLN A 167 10.65 -8.49 6.76
N PHE A 168 9.99 -7.64 5.98
CA PHE A 168 10.61 -6.84 4.91
C PHE A 168 11.00 -5.42 5.34
N ARG A 169 10.85 -5.08 6.63
CA ARG A 169 11.20 -3.76 7.17
C ARG A 169 12.70 -3.49 7.28
N PHE A 170 13.53 -4.29 6.64
CA PHE A 170 14.91 -3.94 6.31
C PHE A 170 14.99 -2.93 5.16
N VAL A 171 13.89 -2.71 4.44
CA VAL A 171 13.64 -1.57 3.57
C VAL A 171 12.87 -0.52 4.39
N PRO A 172 13.19 0.78 4.29
CA PRO A 172 12.49 1.82 5.06
C PRO A 172 10.97 1.80 4.85
N ASP A 173 10.20 2.02 5.91
CA ASP A 173 8.72 2.04 5.88
C ASP A 173 8.16 3.06 4.87
N ALA A 174 8.87 4.17 4.63
CA ALA A 174 8.53 5.13 3.56
C ALA A 174 8.50 4.50 2.16
N ARG A 175 9.15 3.34 1.96
CA ARG A 175 9.20 2.59 0.71
C ARG A 175 8.33 1.33 0.74
N LEU A 176 7.98 0.81 1.90
CA LEU A 176 7.11 -0.35 2.04
C LEU A 176 5.67 0.05 1.70
N ASP A 177 5.04 -0.71 0.81
CA ASP A 177 3.66 -0.40 0.40
C ASP A 177 2.64 -1.28 1.09
N ASP A 178 2.50 -2.52 0.65
CA ASP A 178 1.53 -3.47 1.22
C ASP A 178 1.88 -4.92 0.89
N LEU A 179 1.06 -5.81 1.42
CA LEU A 179 1.00 -7.19 1.01
C LEU A 179 -0.32 -7.45 0.27
N MET A 180 -0.22 -7.71 -1.03
CA MET A 180 -1.32 -8.20 -1.85
C MET A 180 -1.30 -9.73 -1.87
N ILE A 181 -2.47 -10.38 -1.88
CA ILE A 181 -2.58 -11.82 -2.15
C ILE A 181 -3.34 -12.08 -3.45
N SER A 182 -2.84 -13.04 -4.22
CA SER A 182 -3.54 -13.59 -5.39
C SER A 182 -3.97 -15.02 -5.11
N TYR A 183 -5.24 -15.33 -5.39
CA TYR A 183 -5.77 -16.67 -5.53
C TYR A 183 -6.00 -16.97 -7.01
N ALA A 184 -5.56 -18.11 -7.50
CA ALA A 184 -5.76 -18.51 -8.90
C ALA A 184 -6.16 -19.97 -9.03
N THR A 185 -7.03 -20.27 -10.00
CA THR A 185 -7.29 -21.63 -10.47
C THR A 185 -6.27 -22.03 -11.53
N ASP A 186 -6.25 -23.30 -11.92
CA ASP A 186 -5.35 -23.81 -12.94
C ASP A 186 -5.33 -22.94 -14.20
N GLY A 187 -4.13 -22.59 -14.68
CA GLY A 187 -3.93 -21.69 -15.80
C GLY A 187 -4.24 -20.22 -15.52
N GLY A 188 -4.71 -19.87 -14.30
CA GLY A 188 -4.99 -18.48 -13.91
C GLY A 188 -3.71 -17.66 -13.78
N GLY A 189 -3.82 -16.38 -14.12
CA GLY A 189 -2.75 -15.37 -14.08
C GLY A 189 -3.29 -14.00 -14.43
N VAL A 190 -2.40 -13.03 -14.57
CA VAL A 190 -2.71 -11.64 -14.98
C VAL A 190 -2.12 -11.29 -16.33
N GLY A 191 -1.48 -12.28 -16.99
CA GLY A 191 -0.75 -12.12 -18.25
C GLY A 191 0.64 -11.50 -18.07
N PRO A 192 1.46 -11.50 -19.14
CA PRO A 192 2.77 -10.90 -19.10
C PRO A 192 2.70 -9.38 -18.96
N HIS A 193 3.36 -8.85 -17.93
CA HIS A 193 3.38 -7.42 -17.60
C HIS A 193 4.68 -7.04 -16.91
N TYR A 194 4.84 -5.79 -16.57
CA TYR A 194 5.93 -5.29 -15.72
C TYR A 194 5.39 -4.30 -14.71
N ASP A 195 6.09 -4.21 -13.58
CA ASP A 195 5.83 -3.22 -12.55
C ASP A 195 6.87 -2.12 -12.57
N SER A 196 6.49 -0.91 -12.14
CA SER A 196 7.40 0.22 -11.93
C SER A 196 8.09 0.19 -10.57
N TYR A 197 7.78 -0.82 -9.75
CA TYR A 197 8.23 -0.96 -8.37
C TYR A 197 8.91 -2.31 -8.11
N ASP A 198 9.62 -2.38 -6.98
CA ASP A 198 10.21 -3.61 -6.47
C ASP A 198 9.12 -4.51 -5.88
N VAL A 199 9.22 -5.83 -6.08
CA VAL A 199 8.26 -6.79 -5.50
C VAL A 199 8.94 -8.08 -5.10
N PHE A 200 8.52 -8.66 -3.95
CA PHE A 200 8.79 -10.06 -3.61
C PHE A 200 7.51 -10.87 -3.81
N LEU A 201 7.61 -11.95 -4.55
CA LEU A 201 6.53 -12.86 -4.88
C LEU A 201 6.73 -14.15 -4.10
N LEU A 202 6.07 -14.27 -2.94
CA LEU A 202 6.16 -15.42 -2.05
C LEU A 202 5.04 -16.42 -2.37
N GLN A 203 5.40 -17.63 -2.76
CA GLN A 203 4.42 -18.70 -2.94
C GLN A 203 4.01 -19.25 -1.58
N VAL A 204 2.72 -19.21 -1.25
CA VAL A 204 2.20 -19.65 0.06
C VAL A 204 1.29 -20.88 -0.04
N HIS A 205 0.73 -21.18 -1.21
CA HIS A 205 -0.08 -22.38 -1.46
C HIS A 205 -0.01 -22.81 -2.91
N GLY A 206 0.01 -24.13 -3.16
CA GLY A 206 0.05 -24.68 -4.52
C GLY A 206 1.30 -24.29 -5.29
N ARG A 207 1.26 -24.33 -6.61
CA ARG A 207 2.42 -24.06 -7.46
C ARG A 207 2.09 -22.98 -8.49
N ARG A 208 3.08 -22.13 -8.78
CA ARG A 208 2.98 -21.13 -9.83
C ARG A 208 4.25 -21.14 -10.68
N ARG A 209 4.08 -21.20 -11.99
CA ARG A 209 5.15 -21.06 -12.96
C ARG A 209 5.36 -19.59 -13.26
N TRP A 210 6.57 -19.11 -13.01
CA TRP A 210 6.98 -17.75 -13.32
C TRP A 210 7.95 -17.75 -14.49
N ARG A 211 7.65 -16.93 -15.48
CA ARG A 211 8.52 -16.58 -16.60
C ARG A 211 8.93 -15.14 -16.44
N ILE A 212 10.23 -14.84 -16.56
CA ILE A 212 10.74 -13.48 -16.39
C ILE A 212 11.79 -13.14 -17.45
N GLY A 213 11.91 -11.84 -17.76
CA GLY A 213 12.91 -11.31 -18.68
C GLY A 213 13.04 -9.78 -18.53
N PRO A 214 14.10 -9.18 -19.08
CA PRO A 214 14.21 -7.73 -19.13
C PRO A 214 13.06 -7.15 -19.98
N LEU A 215 12.65 -5.94 -19.68
CA LEU A 215 11.67 -5.21 -20.48
C LEU A 215 12.36 -4.63 -21.73
N ASN A 216 12.30 -5.36 -22.84
CA ASN A 216 12.86 -4.93 -24.13
C ASN A 216 11.85 -4.09 -24.95
N ASP A 217 10.56 -4.42 -24.82
CA ASP A 217 9.46 -3.73 -25.49
C ASP A 217 8.30 -3.53 -24.52
N ALA A 218 7.89 -2.28 -24.33
CA ALA A 218 6.78 -1.90 -23.46
C ALA A 218 5.43 -1.81 -24.20
N SER A 219 5.35 -2.26 -25.45
CA SER A 219 4.12 -2.25 -26.23
C SER A 219 3.06 -3.13 -25.60
N LEU A 220 1.86 -2.60 -25.44
CA LEU A 220 0.74 -3.29 -24.82
C LEU A 220 -0.22 -3.86 -25.88
N GLN A 221 -0.89 -4.96 -25.53
CA GLN A 221 -1.95 -5.51 -26.36
C GLN A 221 -3.11 -4.50 -26.44
N PRO A 222 -3.60 -4.19 -27.66
CA PRO A 222 -4.76 -3.31 -27.81
C PRO A 222 -6.04 -3.99 -27.33
N ASP A 223 -7.02 -3.20 -26.96
CA ASP A 223 -8.39 -3.61 -26.66
C ASP A 223 -8.54 -4.64 -25.52
N VAL A 224 -7.56 -4.75 -24.64
CA VAL A 224 -7.63 -5.55 -23.41
C VAL A 224 -7.70 -4.65 -22.17
N PRO A 225 -8.48 -5.01 -21.13
CA PRO A 225 -8.64 -4.18 -19.93
C PRO A 225 -7.44 -4.21 -18.98
N LEU A 226 -6.37 -4.93 -19.33
CA LEU A 226 -5.14 -5.11 -18.56
C LEU A 226 -3.95 -4.59 -19.35
N LYS A 227 -2.90 -4.17 -18.64
CA LYS A 227 -1.63 -3.75 -19.27
C LYS A 227 -0.77 -4.97 -19.62
N ILE A 228 -1.19 -5.74 -20.62
CA ILE A 228 -0.52 -6.96 -21.07
C ILE A 228 0.48 -6.61 -22.16
N LEU A 229 1.72 -7.08 -22.01
CA LEU A 229 2.76 -6.92 -23.04
C LEU A 229 2.41 -7.69 -24.30
N SER A 230 2.60 -7.05 -25.46
CA SER A 230 2.41 -7.69 -26.77
C SER A 230 3.54 -8.65 -27.09
N ASN A 231 4.77 -8.26 -26.74
CA ASN A 231 5.99 -8.95 -27.08
C ASN A 231 6.77 -9.27 -25.81
N PHE A 232 6.42 -10.38 -25.15
CA PHE A 232 7.13 -10.84 -23.98
C PHE A 232 8.03 -12.03 -24.32
N GLU A 233 9.33 -11.85 -24.20
CA GLU A 233 10.35 -12.87 -24.41
C GLU A 233 11.02 -13.22 -23.08
N PRO A 234 10.59 -14.30 -22.41
CA PRO A 234 11.19 -14.70 -21.15
C PRO A 234 12.58 -15.30 -21.34
N GLU A 235 13.53 -14.88 -20.52
CA GLU A 235 14.89 -15.46 -20.46
C GLU A 235 15.01 -16.57 -19.40
N GLN A 236 14.15 -16.55 -18.39
CA GLN A 236 14.21 -17.46 -17.25
C GLN A 236 12.81 -17.94 -16.88
N GLU A 237 12.72 -19.18 -16.46
CA GLU A 237 11.48 -19.81 -16.04
C GLU A 237 11.70 -20.69 -14.81
N TRP A 238 10.80 -20.59 -13.82
CA TRP A 238 10.80 -21.43 -12.64
C TRP A 238 9.39 -21.76 -12.17
N VAL A 239 9.22 -22.91 -11.56
CA VAL A 239 8.04 -23.23 -10.77
C VAL A 239 8.37 -22.97 -9.31
N LEU A 240 7.57 -22.13 -8.67
CA LEU A 240 7.65 -21.86 -7.24
C LEU A 240 6.65 -22.73 -6.49
N GLU A 241 7.13 -23.32 -5.38
CA GLU A 241 6.38 -24.12 -4.42
C GLU A 241 6.27 -23.35 -3.08
N PRO A 242 5.36 -23.75 -2.16
CA PRO A 242 5.20 -23.04 -0.88
C PRO A 242 6.54 -22.89 -0.14
N GLY A 243 6.83 -21.64 0.24
CA GLY A 243 8.10 -21.24 0.84
C GLY A 243 9.10 -20.63 -0.13
N ASP A 244 8.97 -20.88 -1.43
CA ASP A 244 9.83 -20.24 -2.44
C ASP A 244 9.41 -18.80 -2.67
N MET A 245 10.38 -17.94 -2.98
CA MET A 245 10.17 -16.53 -3.22
C MET A 245 10.99 -16.02 -4.41
N LEU A 246 10.41 -15.13 -5.20
CA LEU A 246 11.06 -14.47 -6.32
C LEU A 246 11.05 -12.94 -6.08
N TYR A 247 12.22 -12.33 -6.05
CA TYR A 247 12.35 -10.88 -6.06
C TYR A 247 12.51 -10.38 -7.48
N LEU A 248 11.74 -9.36 -7.85
CA LEU A 248 11.82 -8.65 -9.13
C LEU A 248 12.05 -7.15 -8.89
N PRO A 249 13.08 -6.56 -9.48
CA PRO A 249 13.25 -5.11 -9.49
C PRO A 249 12.32 -4.46 -10.53
N PRO A 250 12.15 -3.12 -10.48
CA PRO A 250 11.36 -2.38 -11.46
C PRO A 250 11.73 -2.71 -12.91
N LYS A 251 10.72 -2.73 -13.79
CA LYS A 251 10.88 -2.95 -15.24
C LYS A 251 11.41 -4.33 -15.62
N TRP A 252 11.25 -5.33 -14.77
CA TRP A 252 11.38 -6.73 -15.15
C TRP A 252 10.04 -7.29 -15.57
N ALA A 253 9.93 -7.65 -16.85
CA ALA A 253 8.74 -8.27 -17.40
C ALA A 253 8.57 -9.68 -16.81
N HIS A 254 7.34 -10.02 -16.46
CA HIS A 254 7.05 -11.31 -15.84
C HIS A 254 5.64 -11.79 -16.14
N ASP A 255 5.45 -13.11 -16.06
CA ASP A 255 4.17 -13.78 -16.26
C ASP A 255 4.07 -14.98 -15.32
N GLY A 256 3.09 -14.95 -14.43
CA GLY A 256 2.84 -15.96 -13.40
C GLY A 256 1.59 -16.76 -13.70
N ILE A 257 1.76 -18.04 -14.03
CA ILE A 257 0.69 -18.97 -14.42
C ILE A 257 0.51 -20.03 -13.33
N ALA A 258 -0.69 -20.15 -12.79
CA ALA A 258 -1.04 -21.17 -11.81
C ALA A 258 -0.95 -22.60 -12.39
N GLN A 259 -0.37 -23.52 -11.65
CA GLN A 259 -0.38 -24.95 -11.91
C GLN A 259 -1.25 -25.64 -10.86
N GLY A 260 -2.53 -25.83 -11.18
CA GLY A 260 -3.57 -26.12 -10.21
C GLY A 260 -3.99 -24.90 -9.40
N GLU A 261 -4.72 -25.10 -8.31
CA GLU A 261 -5.08 -24.04 -7.36
C GLU A 261 -3.85 -23.52 -6.63
N CYS A 262 -3.66 -22.20 -6.58
CA CYS A 262 -2.53 -21.63 -5.86
C CYS A 262 -2.79 -20.26 -5.27
N MET A 263 -1.96 -19.85 -4.28
CA MET A 263 -1.94 -18.52 -3.70
C MET A 263 -0.51 -17.99 -3.64
N THR A 264 -0.33 -16.74 -4.02
CA THR A 264 0.94 -16.01 -3.95
C THR A 264 0.73 -14.71 -3.19
N CYS A 265 1.59 -14.42 -2.22
CA CYS A 265 1.68 -13.12 -1.57
C CYS A 265 2.72 -12.26 -2.30
N SER A 266 2.32 -11.07 -2.69
CA SER A 266 3.18 -10.06 -3.31
C SER A 266 3.44 -8.95 -2.30
N ILE A 267 4.70 -8.76 -1.90
CA ILE A 267 5.13 -7.67 -1.03
C ILE A 267 5.66 -6.56 -1.93
N GLY A 268 4.87 -5.49 -2.04
CA GLY A 268 5.14 -4.35 -2.90
C GLY A 268 5.87 -3.21 -2.19
N PHE A 269 6.64 -2.44 -2.98
CA PHE A 269 7.37 -1.27 -2.48
C PHE A 269 7.03 -0.05 -3.31
N ARG A 270 6.84 1.08 -2.65
CA ARG A 270 6.57 2.35 -3.30
C ARG A 270 7.79 2.84 -4.08
N VAL A 271 7.54 3.34 -5.28
CA VAL A 271 8.52 4.11 -6.06
C VAL A 271 7.88 5.46 -6.36
N PRO A 272 8.17 6.50 -5.56
CA PRO A 272 7.65 7.83 -5.82
C PRO A 272 8.05 8.31 -7.22
N GLU A 273 7.09 8.79 -7.99
CA GLU A 273 7.34 9.48 -9.24
C GLU A 273 7.65 10.95 -8.94
N GLU A 274 8.65 11.51 -9.60
CA GLU A 274 9.17 12.84 -9.30
C GLU A 274 8.09 13.93 -9.37
N THR A 275 7.30 13.95 -10.44
CA THR A 275 6.29 14.98 -10.67
C THR A 275 5.10 14.82 -9.74
N GLU A 276 4.70 13.57 -9.45
CA GLU A 276 3.63 13.26 -8.51
C GLU A 276 4.01 13.65 -7.10
N LEU A 277 5.19 13.23 -6.63
CA LEU A 277 5.70 13.60 -5.32
C LEU A 277 5.85 15.12 -5.16
N ALA A 278 6.37 15.80 -6.18
CA ALA A 278 6.48 17.26 -6.17
C ALA A 278 5.11 17.93 -6.05
N ARG A 279 4.09 17.43 -6.77
CA ARG A 279 2.71 17.95 -6.69
C ARG A 279 2.14 17.78 -5.29
N GLU A 280 2.25 16.60 -4.70
CA GLU A 280 1.72 16.32 -3.36
C GLU A 280 2.40 17.19 -2.29
N VAL A 281 3.73 17.30 -2.34
CA VAL A 281 4.49 18.17 -1.43
C VAL A 281 4.11 19.65 -1.60
N LEU A 282 3.91 20.13 -2.84
CA LEU A 282 3.51 21.50 -3.10
C LEU A 282 2.09 21.78 -2.57
N VAL A 283 1.16 20.84 -2.69
CA VAL A 283 -0.19 20.97 -2.11
C VAL A 283 -0.09 21.14 -0.60
N ARG A 284 0.66 20.29 0.09
CA ARG A 284 0.88 20.41 1.54
C ARG A 284 1.54 21.72 1.94
N LEU A 285 2.51 22.19 1.17
CA LEU A 285 3.14 23.49 1.41
C LEU A 285 2.15 24.65 1.29
N VAL A 286 1.23 24.59 0.33
CA VAL A 286 0.20 25.62 0.15
C VAL A 286 -0.79 25.61 1.33
N GLU A 287 -1.21 24.42 1.78
CA GLU A 287 -2.09 24.24 2.95
C GLU A 287 -1.45 24.77 4.25
N ALA A 288 -0.13 24.63 4.38
CA ALA A 288 0.64 25.09 5.54
C ALA A 288 1.03 26.60 5.48
N LEU A 289 0.70 27.31 4.39
CA LEU A 289 1.00 28.73 4.26
C LEU A 289 0.07 29.58 5.14
N GLU A 290 0.47 29.76 6.39
CA GLU A 290 -0.19 30.70 7.29
C GLU A 290 0.33 32.13 7.08
N PRO A 291 -0.54 33.17 7.10
CA PRO A 291 -0.12 34.57 7.08
C PRO A 291 0.69 34.89 8.35
N THR A 292 2.03 34.86 8.26
CA THR A 292 2.90 35.24 9.39
C THR A 292 3.14 36.73 9.40
N GLY A 293 2.65 37.43 10.43
CA GLY A 293 2.90 38.86 10.65
C GLY A 293 2.00 39.77 9.81
N GLN A 294 2.45 41.01 9.58
CA GLN A 294 1.71 41.98 8.75
C GLN A 294 1.78 41.59 7.27
N PRO A 295 0.66 41.56 6.55
CA PRO A 295 0.67 41.20 5.13
C PRO A 295 1.52 42.18 4.32
N GLN A 296 2.45 41.62 3.55
CA GLN A 296 3.28 42.42 2.65
C GLN A 296 2.51 42.66 1.35
N LEU A 297 2.00 43.88 1.22
CA LEU A 297 1.23 44.27 0.05
C LEU A 297 2.16 44.70 -1.10
N TYR A 298 1.76 44.38 -2.32
CA TYR A 298 2.41 44.86 -3.53
C TYR A 298 2.33 46.40 -3.57
N LYS A 299 3.40 47.08 -3.98
CA LYS A 299 3.48 48.54 -4.13
C LYS A 299 4.21 48.89 -5.41
N ASP A 300 3.65 49.75 -6.18
CA ASP A 300 4.16 50.22 -7.48
C ASP A 300 4.11 51.74 -7.69
N PRO A 301 4.64 52.56 -6.73
CA PRO A 301 4.53 54.02 -6.79
C PRO A 301 5.18 54.64 -8.05
N GLY A 302 6.00 53.86 -8.77
CA GLY A 302 6.64 54.29 -10.01
C GLY A 302 5.99 53.75 -11.28
N GLN A 303 4.84 53.07 -11.20
CA GLN A 303 4.18 52.49 -12.39
C GLN A 303 3.65 53.63 -13.28
N PRO A 304 4.10 53.72 -14.57
CA PRO A 304 3.58 54.70 -15.49
C PRO A 304 2.16 54.33 -15.96
N ALA A 305 1.42 55.33 -16.43
CA ALA A 305 0.17 55.04 -17.13
C ALA A 305 0.40 54.20 -18.36
N THR A 306 -0.52 53.29 -18.65
CA THR A 306 -0.36 52.29 -19.73
C THR A 306 -1.41 52.48 -20.84
N ALA A 307 -0.98 52.26 -22.09
CA ALA A 307 -1.88 52.14 -23.23
C ALA A 307 -2.25 50.66 -23.49
N THR A 308 -1.66 49.71 -22.73
CA THR A 308 -1.87 48.24 -22.85
C THR A 308 -2.36 47.68 -21.50
N PRO A 309 -3.60 47.98 -21.07
CA PRO A 309 -4.07 47.61 -19.73
C PRO A 309 -4.17 46.10 -19.47
N GLY A 310 -4.15 45.32 -20.53
CA GLY A 310 -4.12 43.82 -20.42
C GLY A 310 -2.73 43.23 -20.17
N LEU A 311 -1.64 44.05 -20.20
CA LEU A 311 -0.29 43.61 -19.93
C LEU A 311 -0.05 43.50 -18.42
N VAL A 312 0.35 42.31 -17.91
CA VAL A 312 0.74 42.16 -16.50
C VAL A 312 2.08 42.88 -16.26
N PRO A 313 2.17 43.83 -15.31
CA PRO A 313 3.42 44.53 -15.02
C PRO A 313 4.53 43.56 -14.58
N GLU A 314 5.74 43.75 -15.06
CA GLU A 314 6.92 42.94 -14.70
C GLU A 314 7.18 42.95 -13.18
N ALA A 315 7.03 44.11 -12.54
CA ALA A 315 7.21 44.25 -11.10
C ALA A 315 6.20 43.42 -10.29
N LEU A 316 4.98 43.21 -10.79
CA LEU A 316 3.99 42.34 -10.17
C LEU A 316 4.36 40.84 -10.36
N GLN A 317 4.86 40.52 -11.55
CA GLN A 317 5.36 39.15 -11.81
C GLN A 317 6.55 38.82 -10.90
N ASP A 318 7.50 39.76 -10.75
CA ASP A 318 8.63 39.57 -9.85
C ASP A 318 8.21 39.47 -8.38
N PHE A 319 7.23 40.25 -7.96
CA PHE A 319 6.68 40.18 -6.60
C PHE A 319 6.08 38.80 -6.32
N ALA A 320 5.28 38.29 -7.23
CA ALA A 320 4.67 36.99 -7.12
C ALA A 320 5.74 35.86 -7.12
N ALA A 321 6.72 35.92 -8.04
CA ALA A 321 7.81 34.95 -8.11
C ALA A 321 8.64 34.94 -6.80
N LYS A 322 8.97 36.11 -6.25
CA LYS A 322 9.69 36.21 -4.98
C LYS A 322 8.91 35.62 -3.82
N ALA A 323 7.59 35.80 -3.78
CA ALA A 323 6.73 35.22 -2.75
C ALA A 323 6.74 33.67 -2.82
N VAL A 324 6.58 33.10 -4.02
CA VAL A 324 6.63 31.65 -4.25
C VAL A 324 8.01 31.09 -3.88
N PHE A 325 9.09 31.67 -4.39
CA PHE A 325 10.44 31.21 -4.05
C PHE A 325 10.77 31.33 -2.56
N LYS A 326 10.21 32.32 -1.86
CA LYS A 326 10.38 32.44 -0.41
C LYS A 326 9.72 31.27 0.32
N ALA A 327 8.52 30.87 -0.07
CA ALA A 327 7.80 29.73 0.50
C ALA A 327 8.58 28.40 0.25
N LEU A 328 9.11 28.20 -0.96
CA LEU A 328 9.87 27.00 -1.33
C LEU A 328 11.28 26.93 -0.70
N LYS A 329 11.82 28.05 -0.22
CA LYS A 329 13.16 28.08 0.40
C LYS A 329 13.22 27.64 1.84
N ASP A 330 12.09 27.32 2.48
CA ASP A 330 12.09 26.80 3.85
C ASP A 330 12.32 25.27 3.85
N PRO A 331 13.54 24.81 4.20
CA PRO A 331 13.81 23.36 4.21
C PRO A 331 13.05 22.63 5.33
N ALA A 332 12.58 23.35 6.37
CA ALA A 332 11.81 22.75 7.44
C ALA A 332 10.38 22.48 6.98
N ALA A 333 9.76 23.42 6.29
CA ALA A 333 8.44 23.26 5.68
C ALA A 333 8.44 22.13 4.62
N LEU A 334 9.47 22.09 3.76
CA LEU A 334 9.61 21.03 2.76
C LEU A 334 9.73 19.63 3.40
N ARG A 335 10.53 19.48 4.47
CA ARG A 335 10.63 18.20 5.17
C ARG A 335 9.34 17.83 5.89
N SER A 336 8.63 18.82 6.46
CA SER A 336 7.34 18.58 7.08
C SER A 336 6.34 18.05 6.06
N ALA A 337 6.15 18.77 4.97
CA ALA A 337 5.25 18.38 3.89
C ALA A 337 5.59 16.98 3.33
N LEU A 338 6.89 16.69 3.12
CA LEU A 338 7.31 15.37 2.66
C LEU A 338 6.94 14.26 3.66
N GLY A 339 7.20 14.44 4.95
CA GLY A 339 6.88 13.44 5.96
C GLY A 339 5.38 13.20 6.11
N GLU A 340 4.57 14.24 6.00
CA GLU A 340 3.10 14.17 5.98
C GLU A 340 2.60 13.41 4.76
N VAL A 341 3.09 13.73 3.56
CA VAL A 341 2.77 12.98 2.31
C VAL A 341 3.14 11.50 2.42
N LEU A 342 4.33 11.19 2.95
CA LEU A 342 4.78 9.80 3.09
C LEU A 342 3.94 8.98 4.07
N THR A 343 3.29 9.63 5.01
CA THR A 343 2.44 9.00 6.04
C THR A 343 0.94 9.11 5.76
N GLU A 344 0.52 9.79 4.70
CA GLU A 344 -0.88 9.86 4.31
C GLU A 344 -1.50 8.45 4.27
N PRO A 345 -2.62 8.19 4.96
CA PRO A 345 -3.30 6.90 4.89
C PRO A 345 -3.68 6.54 3.45
N LYS A 346 -3.68 5.26 3.14
CA LYS A 346 -4.15 4.79 1.83
C LYS A 346 -5.64 5.12 1.64
N PRO A 347 -6.10 5.34 0.41
CA PRO A 347 -7.53 5.42 0.12
C PRO A 347 -8.28 4.21 0.71
N ARG A 348 -9.47 4.44 1.24
CA ARG A 348 -10.32 3.44 1.92
C ARG A 348 -9.77 2.90 3.25
N VAL A 349 -8.77 3.57 3.83
CA VAL A 349 -8.34 3.30 5.20
C VAL A 349 -9.08 4.23 6.14
N TRP A 350 -9.83 3.65 7.05
CA TRP A 350 -10.59 4.35 8.08
C TRP A 350 -10.16 3.83 9.45
N PHE A 351 -10.01 4.75 10.39
CA PHE A 351 -9.76 4.39 11.78
C PHE A 351 -11.08 4.46 12.55
N GLN A 352 -11.34 3.44 13.34
CA GLN A 352 -12.45 3.47 14.29
C GLN A 352 -11.94 4.07 15.60
N ALA A 353 -12.78 4.86 16.25
CA ALA A 353 -12.47 5.38 17.58
C ALA A 353 -12.04 4.23 18.51
N GLY A 354 -10.90 4.41 19.15
CA GLY A 354 -10.32 3.43 20.04
C GLY A 354 -10.62 3.73 21.51
N GLU A 355 -10.05 2.93 22.39
CA GLU A 355 -10.15 3.12 23.84
C GLU A 355 -8.87 3.73 24.40
N PRO A 356 -8.96 4.54 25.48
CA PRO A 356 -7.78 5.05 26.17
C PRO A 356 -6.83 3.92 26.60
N LEU A 357 -5.55 4.22 26.69
CA LEU A 357 -4.53 3.26 27.12
C LEU A 357 -4.70 2.96 28.63
N PRO A 358 -4.94 1.71 29.03
CA PRO A 358 -5.02 1.37 30.45
C PRO A 358 -3.65 1.57 31.14
N PRO A 359 -3.63 1.94 32.43
CA PRO A 359 -2.38 2.00 33.18
C PRO A 359 -1.69 0.63 33.24
N GLY A 360 -0.36 0.63 33.10
CA GLY A 360 0.45 -0.59 33.25
C GLY A 360 0.48 -1.51 32.02
N VAL A 361 0.07 -1.02 30.85
CA VAL A 361 0.21 -1.71 29.56
C VAL A 361 1.12 -0.93 28.64
N GLY A 362 1.71 -1.60 27.64
CA GLY A 362 2.41 -0.95 26.53
C GLY A 362 1.44 -0.42 25.49
N ALA A 363 1.99 0.10 24.40
CA ALA A 363 1.22 0.58 23.26
C ALA A 363 1.74 -0.02 21.95
N ARG A 364 0.84 -0.34 21.01
CA ARG A 364 1.20 -0.79 19.67
C ARG A 364 0.45 0.00 18.62
N LEU A 365 1.11 0.32 17.51
CA LEU A 365 0.46 0.98 16.38
C LEU A 365 -0.54 0.04 15.70
N ASP A 366 -1.68 0.58 15.28
CA ASP A 366 -2.59 -0.12 14.38
C ASP A 366 -1.84 -0.50 13.08
N PRO A 367 -2.08 -1.66 12.46
CA PRO A 367 -1.45 -2.05 11.20
C PRO A 367 -1.62 -1.01 10.10
N ARG A 368 -2.73 -0.26 10.08
CA ARG A 368 -3.05 0.79 9.13
C ARG A 368 -2.31 2.09 9.38
N THR A 369 -1.83 2.33 10.61
CA THR A 369 -1.09 3.54 10.97
C THR A 369 0.25 3.58 10.28
N ARG A 370 0.50 4.64 9.53
CA ARG A 370 1.77 4.96 8.91
C ARG A 370 2.55 5.91 9.79
N MET A 371 3.77 5.57 10.15
CA MET A 371 4.58 6.39 11.02
C MET A 371 6.04 6.38 10.54
N VAL A 372 6.60 7.56 10.34
CA VAL A 372 8.02 7.78 10.05
C VAL A 372 8.54 8.96 10.84
N TYR A 373 9.85 9.21 10.83
CA TYR A 373 10.46 10.34 11.53
C TYR A 373 11.70 10.87 10.80
N ASP A 374 12.03 12.11 11.08
CA ASP A 374 13.31 12.72 10.77
C ASP A 374 14.07 13.12 12.06
N ASP A 375 15.10 13.96 11.95
CA ASP A 375 15.91 14.40 13.09
C ASP A 375 15.11 15.23 14.11
N LYS A 376 14.04 15.89 13.72
CA LYS A 376 13.30 16.88 14.51
C LYS A 376 11.82 16.58 14.68
N ARG A 377 11.25 15.76 13.81
CA ARG A 377 9.82 15.49 13.75
C ARG A 377 9.52 14.00 13.70
N VAL A 378 8.32 13.72 14.15
CA VAL A 378 7.62 12.46 13.90
C VAL A 378 6.41 12.78 13.03
N PHE A 379 6.10 11.88 12.12
CA PHE A 379 4.98 11.95 11.21
C PHE A 379 4.11 10.71 11.38
N ALA A 380 2.82 10.89 11.49
CA ALA A 380 1.86 9.80 11.55
C ALA A 380 0.56 10.19 10.82
N ASN A 381 0.09 9.31 9.94
CA ASN A 381 -1.18 9.44 9.23
C ASN A 381 -1.44 10.83 8.59
N GLY A 382 -0.39 11.44 8.02
CA GLY A 382 -0.47 12.74 7.34
C GLY A 382 -0.28 13.94 8.25
N GLU A 383 -0.02 13.74 9.53
CA GLU A 383 0.24 14.80 10.51
C GLU A 383 1.69 14.82 10.97
N SER A 384 2.15 15.93 11.57
CA SER A 384 3.53 16.09 12.03
C SER A 384 3.64 16.76 13.39
N TRP A 385 4.59 16.28 14.22
CA TRP A 385 4.89 16.83 15.55
C TRP A 385 6.38 17.09 15.70
N LEU A 386 6.71 18.28 16.21
CA LEU A 386 8.08 18.57 16.66
C LEU A 386 8.38 17.76 17.92
N THR A 387 9.50 17.06 17.91
CA THR A 387 9.90 16.20 19.01
C THR A 387 11.31 16.47 19.48
N GLY A 388 11.59 16.25 20.77
CA GLY A 388 12.90 16.45 21.35
C GLY A 388 13.15 15.58 22.60
N GLY A 389 14.38 15.46 23.00
CA GLY A 389 14.77 14.79 24.24
C GLY A 389 14.33 13.34 24.35
N LYS A 390 13.75 12.96 25.48
CA LYS A 390 13.29 11.59 25.77
C LYS A 390 12.11 11.19 24.90
N ASP A 391 11.16 12.09 24.68
CA ASP A 391 9.94 11.83 23.93
C ASP A 391 10.25 11.51 22.47
N ALA A 392 11.20 12.22 21.86
CA ALA A 392 11.66 11.89 20.51
C ALA A 392 12.21 10.46 20.42
N ARG A 393 12.98 10.04 21.43
CA ARG A 393 13.52 8.66 21.49
C ARG A 393 12.41 7.62 21.58
N GLN A 394 11.40 7.87 22.40
CA GLN A 394 10.27 6.94 22.58
C GLN A 394 9.40 6.86 21.32
N LEU A 395 9.12 8.00 20.67
CA LEU A 395 8.38 8.02 19.43
C LEU A 395 9.13 7.34 18.26
N ARG A 396 10.46 7.51 18.20
CA ARG A 396 11.30 6.76 17.24
C ARG A 396 11.27 5.26 17.52
N LEU A 397 11.35 4.86 18.80
CA LEU A 397 11.22 3.46 19.19
C LEU A 397 9.84 2.90 18.76
N LEU A 398 8.76 3.66 19.01
CA LEU A 398 7.42 3.30 18.58
C LEU A 398 7.33 3.14 17.04
N ALA A 399 7.92 4.05 16.27
CA ALA A 399 7.98 3.94 14.82
C ALA A 399 8.75 2.70 14.37
N ASP A 400 9.98 2.50 14.91
CA ASP A 400 10.87 1.41 14.49
C ASP A 400 10.33 0.03 14.89
N GLN A 401 9.77 -0.10 16.09
CA GLN A 401 9.28 -1.37 16.64
C GLN A 401 7.79 -1.61 16.39
N ARG A 402 7.05 -0.60 15.99
CA ARG A 402 5.58 -0.59 15.90
C ARG A 402 4.89 -0.83 17.26
N ARG A 403 5.66 -0.75 18.34
CA ARG A 403 5.22 -0.94 19.73
C ARG A 403 6.12 -0.16 20.66
N LEU A 404 5.54 0.27 21.78
CA LEU A 404 6.23 0.91 22.88
C LEU A 404 6.00 0.09 24.15
N PRO A 405 7.04 -0.56 24.69
CA PRO A 405 6.88 -1.36 25.92
C PRO A 405 6.40 -0.53 27.11
N VAL A 406 5.76 -1.19 28.07
CA VAL A 406 5.21 -0.53 29.26
C VAL A 406 6.28 0.25 30.03
N GLU A 407 7.50 -0.27 30.12
CA GLU A 407 8.61 0.37 30.83
C GLU A 407 9.08 1.66 30.15
N GLU A 408 8.95 1.75 28.83
CA GLU A 408 9.25 2.97 28.07
C GLU A 408 8.07 3.94 28.12
N LEU A 409 6.83 3.46 27.98
CA LEU A 409 5.63 4.30 28.11
C LEU A 409 5.52 4.92 29.52
N ALA A 410 5.90 4.19 30.58
CA ALA A 410 5.93 4.70 31.95
C ALA A 410 6.86 5.91 32.14
N LYS A 411 7.89 6.07 31.28
CA LYS A 411 8.86 7.18 31.32
C LYS A 411 8.44 8.37 30.47
N ALA A 412 7.32 8.28 29.72
CA ALA A 412 6.84 9.35 28.86
C ALA A 412 6.51 10.62 29.64
N SER A 413 6.76 11.77 29.06
CA SER A 413 6.34 13.05 29.61
C SER A 413 4.80 13.14 29.61
N PRO A 414 4.19 14.04 30.41
CA PRO A 414 2.75 14.27 30.33
C PRO A 414 2.30 14.60 28.89
N ALA A 415 3.03 15.48 28.19
CA ALA A 415 2.69 15.86 26.83
C ALA A 415 2.75 14.68 25.84
N LEU A 416 3.72 13.78 25.99
CA LEU A 416 3.76 12.58 25.15
C LEU A 416 2.63 11.60 25.52
N ARG A 417 2.26 11.48 26.77
CA ARG A 417 1.11 10.64 27.18
C ARG A 417 -0.18 11.17 26.60
N ASP A 418 -0.44 12.48 26.71
CA ASP A 418 -1.61 13.13 26.13
C ASP A 418 -1.68 12.87 24.60
N LEU A 419 -0.54 12.98 23.89
CA LEU A 419 -0.47 12.67 22.47
C LEU A 419 -0.79 11.19 22.17
N LEU A 420 -0.23 10.26 22.93
CA LEU A 420 -0.48 8.82 22.72
C LEU A 420 -1.92 8.43 23.11
N GLU A 421 -2.51 9.08 24.10
CA GLU A 421 -3.92 8.92 24.43
C GLU A 421 -4.81 9.42 23.30
N GLN A 422 -4.51 10.59 22.73
CA GLN A 422 -5.20 11.10 21.55
C GLN A 422 -5.12 10.10 20.38
N TRP A 423 -3.92 9.56 20.08
CA TRP A 423 -3.77 8.56 19.03
C TRP A 423 -4.51 7.24 19.33
N ALA A 424 -4.66 6.90 20.61
CA ALA A 424 -5.47 5.73 20.99
C ALA A 424 -6.96 5.99 20.76
N GLU A 425 -7.47 7.16 21.13
CA GLU A 425 -8.84 7.58 20.86
C GLU A 425 -9.13 7.67 19.36
N ASP A 426 -8.16 8.11 18.55
CA ASP A 426 -8.25 8.15 17.08
C ASP A 426 -8.14 6.75 16.45
N GLY A 427 -7.86 5.70 17.22
CA GLY A 427 -7.70 4.33 16.74
C GLY A 427 -6.38 4.06 16.00
N TRP A 428 -5.40 4.95 16.14
CA TRP A 428 -4.07 4.79 15.53
C TRP A 428 -3.15 3.90 16.36
N LEU A 429 -3.49 3.74 17.61
CA LEU A 429 -2.71 3.05 18.62
C LEU A 429 -3.63 2.21 19.50
N HIS A 430 -3.14 1.07 19.95
CA HIS A 430 -3.90 0.15 20.80
C HIS A 430 -3.08 -0.28 22.01
N PRO A 431 -3.72 -0.72 23.11
CA PRO A 431 -3.03 -1.38 24.21
C PRO A 431 -2.22 -2.58 23.72
N ASP A 432 -1.02 -2.73 24.26
CA ASP A 432 -0.12 -3.86 24.01
C ASP A 432 0.08 -4.63 25.31
N SER A 433 -0.62 -5.74 25.46
CA SER A 433 -0.65 -6.59 26.65
C SER A 433 0.40 -7.71 26.61
#